data_d147cd74451b85a293cdb45647c31ccd
#
_entry.id   d147cd74451b85a293cdb45647c31ccd
#
_cell.length_a   1.000
_cell.length_b   1.000
_cell.length_c   1.000
_cell.angle_alpha   90.00
_cell.angle_beta   90.00
_cell.angle_gamma   90.00
#
_symmetry.space_group_name_H-M   'P 1'
#
loop_
_entity.id
_entity.type
_entity.pdbx_description
1 polymer ?
#
loop_
_entity_poly.entity_id
_entity_poly.type
_entity_poly.pdbx_seq_one_letter_code
_entity_poly.pdbx_strand_id
1 'polypeptide(L)'
;MASTQILLSQNLQDLNPILAGWSFSDPGAQFQPEVINYTLLHYVASGHGKILTADGSYAVCAGQAFWIFPGDQVTHVADRDDPWVLRWVGFTGSLSHDFSQLPRVFSPPKQTLPYLKSLDHFDGDTAFELAADLLLLYTKLVRRDKIKPDYVQFVMDYVQSSYMHKLSVQTIADQLNLDRSYLARLFKKRTKQSIQGYILNVRLMEAKRYLMQGHSVKEAASMCGFNDVANFSKLFTREDGLSPQLWKKVVMARLAETEKKD
;
A
#
# COMPACT_ATOMS: atom_id res chain seq x y z
N MET A 1 -6.90 -17.98 -30.99
CA MET A 1 -7.62 -16.68 -30.85
C MET A 1 -7.19 -16.05 -29.54
N ALA A 2 -6.80 -14.81 -29.50
CA ALA A 2 -6.36 -14.11 -28.29
C ALA A 2 -7.03 -12.74 -28.22
N SER A 3 -7.33 -12.29 -27.02
CA SER A 3 -7.80 -10.94 -26.76
C SER A 3 -6.93 -10.35 -25.64
N THR A 4 -6.36 -9.18 -25.88
CA THR A 4 -5.64 -8.40 -24.88
C THR A 4 -6.25 -7.02 -24.85
N GLN A 5 -6.68 -6.58 -23.69
CA GLN A 5 -7.16 -5.24 -23.46
C GLN A 5 -6.10 -4.46 -22.69
N ILE A 6 -5.69 -3.31 -23.26
CA ILE A 6 -4.85 -2.34 -22.55
C ILE A 6 -5.76 -1.48 -21.69
N LEU A 7 -5.47 -1.38 -20.42
CA LEU A 7 -6.24 -0.61 -19.46
C LEU A 7 -5.69 0.82 -19.35
N LEU A 8 -6.57 1.78 -19.18
CA LEU A 8 -6.15 3.13 -18.80
C LEU A 8 -5.57 3.08 -17.39
N SER A 9 -4.34 3.60 -17.23
CA SER A 9 -3.70 3.66 -15.91
C SER A 9 -4.54 4.49 -14.95
N GLN A 10 -4.85 3.91 -13.78
CA GLN A 10 -5.57 4.58 -12.70
C GLN A 10 -4.62 5.30 -11.75
N ASN A 11 -3.31 5.29 -12.03
CA ASN A 11 -2.25 5.86 -11.18
C ASN A 11 -2.28 5.31 -9.74
N LEU A 12 -2.69 4.06 -9.58
CA LEU A 12 -2.68 3.39 -8.28
C LEU A 12 -1.23 3.08 -7.88
N GLN A 13 -0.85 3.49 -6.68
CA GLN A 13 0.54 3.37 -6.24
C GLN A 13 0.92 1.93 -5.87
N ASP A 14 0.01 1.18 -5.26
CA ASP A 14 0.29 -0.14 -4.71
C ASP A 14 0.23 -1.26 -5.74
N LEU A 15 -0.90 -1.42 -6.40
CA LEU A 15 -1.12 -2.37 -7.49
C LEU A 15 -1.96 -1.68 -8.57
N ASN A 16 -1.34 -1.43 -9.71
CA ASN A 16 -1.94 -0.73 -10.83
C ASN A 16 -2.04 -1.67 -12.04
N PRO A 17 -3.21 -2.24 -12.36
CA PRO A 17 -3.39 -3.07 -13.54
C PRO A 17 -3.23 -2.21 -14.80
N ILE A 18 -2.51 -2.74 -15.79
CA ILE A 18 -2.20 -2.06 -17.05
C ILE A 18 -2.72 -2.80 -18.28
N LEU A 19 -2.89 -4.10 -18.17
CA LEU A 19 -3.48 -4.93 -19.21
C LEU A 19 -4.08 -6.20 -18.61
N ALA A 20 -5.04 -6.77 -19.34
CA ALA A 20 -5.57 -8.09 -19.02
C ALA A 20 -6.04 -8.77 -20.30
N GLY A 21 -6.18 -10.10 -20.26
CA GLY A 21 -6.61 -10.81 -21.44
C GLY A 21 -6.70 -12.33 -21.28
N TRP A 22 -7.02 -12.96 -22.39
CA TRP A 22 -7.09 -14.40 -22.51
C TRP A 22 -6.66 -14.88 -23.91
N SER A 23 -6.22 -16.13 -24.01
CA SER A 23 -5.95 -16.77 -25.31
C SER A 23 -6.26 -18.24 -25.29
N PHE A 24 -6.71 -18.73 -26.44
CA PHE A 24 -6.64 -20.16 -26.80
C PHE A 24 -5.37 -20.36 -27.63
N SER A 25 -4.52 -21.29 -27.21
CA SER A 25 -3.33 -21.63 -27.96
C SER A 25 -3.60 -22.76 -28.96
N ASP A 26 -2.98 -22.67 -30.13
CA ASP A 26 -3.00 -23.76 -31.07
C ASP A 26 -2.12 -24.96 -30.58
N PRO A 27 -2.41 -26.20 -30.95
CA PRO A 27 -1.62 -27.36 -30.58
C PRO A 27 -0.13 -27.22 -30.88
N GLY A 28 0.72 -27.33 -29.84
CA GLY A 28 2.15 -27.19 -29.94
C GLY A 28 2.69 -25.78 -30.24
N ALA A 29 1.82 -24.78 -30.22
CA ALA A 29 2.22 -23.41 -30.48
C ALA A 29 3.30 -22.94 -29.49
N GLN A 30 4.28 -22.21 -30.01
CA GLN A 30 5.32 -21.54 -29.23
C GLN A 30 5.16 -20.03 -29.37
N PHE A 31 5.20 -19.35 -28.25
CA PHE A 31 5.12 -17.91 -28.19
C PHE A 31 6.20 -17.36 -27.24
N GLN A 32 7.01 -16.45 -27.77
CA GLN A 32 8.02 -15.75 -26.99
C GLN A 32 7.68 -14.25 -27.02
N PRO A 33 7.08 -13.73 -25.94
CA PRO A 33 6.80 -12.32 -25.82
C PRO A 33 8.10 -11.49 -25.75
N GLU A 34 8.01 -10.21 -26.08
CA GLU A 34 9.07 -9.26 -25.76
C GLU A 34 9.30 -9.20 -24.26
N VAL A 35 10.53 -8.78 -23.89
CA VAL A 35 10.86 -8.54 -22.48
C VAL A 35 9.99 -7.41 -21.95
N ILE A 36 9.28 -7.69 -20.86
CA ILE A 36 8.34 -6.74 -20.25
C ILE A 36 8.96 -6.03 -19.05
N ASN A 37 8.43 -4.85 -18.72
CA ASN A 37 8.83 -4.02 -17.58
C ASN A 37 7.78 -3.97 -16.45
N TYR A 38 6.86 -4.91 -16.44
CA TYR A 38 5.78 -5.06 -15.45
C TYR A 38 5.67 -6.51 -14.99
N THR A 39 4.96 -6.75 -13.91
CA THR A 39 4.64 -8.10 -13.43
C THR A 39 3.42 -8.63 -14.16
N LEU A 40 3.48 -9.88 -14.64
CA LEU A 40 2.42 -10.53 -15.37
C LEU A 40 2.05 -11.86 -14.68
N LEU A 41 0.81 -11.97 -14.26
CA LEU A 41 0.23 -13.20 -13.73
C LEU A 41 -0.53 -13.92 -14.84
N HIS A 42 -0.19 -15.18 -15.09
CA HIS A 42 -0.97 -16.08 -15.94
C HIS A 42 -1.69 -17.13 -15.09
N TYR A 43 -2.91 -17.45 -15.48
CA TYR A 43 -3.69 -18.55 -14.93
C TYR A 43 -4.09 -19.51 -16.07
N VAL A 44 -3.86 -20.80 -15.88
CA VAL A 44 -4.24 -21.84 -16.83
C VAL A 44 -5.68 -22.27 -16.55
N ALA A 45 -6.61 -21.84 -17.40
CA ALA A 45 -8.04 -22.13 -17.24
C ALA A 45 -8.37 -23.58 -17.61
N SER A 46 -7.73 -24.11 -18.66
CA SER A 46 -7.81 -25.52 -19.10
C SER A 46 -6.56 -25.89 -19.86
N GLY A 47 -6.36 -27.21 -20.08
CA GLY A 47 -5.25 -27.74 -20.85
C GLY A 47 -3.90 -27.70 -20.14
N HIS A 48 -2.82 -27.91 -20.91
CA HIS A 48 -1.46 -28.02 -20.42
C HIS A 48 -0.49 -27.24 -21.29
N GLY A 49 0.70 -27.00 -20.73
CA GLY A 49 1.82 -26.43 -21.46
C GLY A 49 3.08 -26.38 -20.59
N LYS A 50 4.09 -25.72 -21.09
CA LYS A 50 5.31 -25.43 -20.34
C LYS A 50 5.80 -24.02 -20.61
N ILE A 51 6.47 -23.44 -19.64
CA ILE A 51 7.23 -22.21 -19.80
C ILE A 51 8.72 -22.53 -19.75
N LEU A 52 9.47 -21.94 -20.67
CA LEU A 52 10.93 -22.01 -20.71
C LEU A 52 11.46 -20.67 -20.28
N THR A 53 12.35 -20.66 -19.30
CA THR A 53 12.96 -19.47 -18.72
C THR A 53 14.47 -19.66 -18.65
N ALA A 54 15.22 -18.64 -18.30
CA ALA A 54 16.68 -18.76 -18.14
C ALA A 54 17.09 -19.75 -17.03
N ASP A 55 16.25 -19.93 -16.02
CA ASP A 55 16.46 -20.81 -14.87
C ASP A 55 15.85 -22.20 -15.02
N GLY A 56 15.16 -22.50 -16.12
CA GLY A 56 14.65 -23.84 -16.38
C GLY A 56 13.37 -23.95 -17.18
N SER A 57 12.84 -25.16 -17.20
CA SER A 57 11.56 -25.50 -17.84
C SER A 57 10.55 -25.93 -16.78
N TYR A 58 9.37 -25.34 -16.82
CA TYR A 58 8.29 -25.59 -15.86
C TYR A 58 7.05 -26.06 -16.60
N ALA A 59 6.62 -27.29 -16.32
CA ALA A 59 5.32 -27.78 -16.78
C ALA A 59 4.20 -27.11 -15.99
N VAL A 60 3.14 -26.71 -16.67
CA VAL A 60 1.99 -26.02 -16.06
C VAL A 60 0.70 -26.63 -16.61
N CYS A 61 -0.26 -26.91 -15.74
CA CYS A 61 -1.54 -27.49 -16.11
C CYS A 61 -2.73 -26.67 -15.61
N ALA A 62 -3.91 -27.06 -16.06
CA ALA A 62 -5.18 -26.46 -15.66
C ALA A 62 -5.28 -26.29 -14.13
N GLY A 63 -5.71 -25.10 -13.69
CA GLY A 63 -5.82 -24.74 -12.28
C GLY A 63 -4.54 -24.21 -11.66
N GLN A 64 -3.42 -24.23 -12.36
CA GLN A 64 -2.17 -23.61 -11.91
C GLN A 64 -2.02 -22.18 -12.46
N ALA A 65 -1.14 -21.44 -11.83
CA ALA A 65 -0.77 -20.09 -12.23
C ALA A 65 0.76 -19.94 -12.28
N PHE A 66 1.26 -18.97 -13.05
CA PHE A 66 2.67 -18.66 -13.12
C PHE A 66 2.92 -17.17 -13.30
N TRP A 67 4.11 -16.77 -12.88
CA TRP A 67 4.57 -15.38 -12.92
C TRP A 67 5.58 -15.17 -14.03
N ILE A 68 5.50 -14.01 -14.69
CA ILE A 68 6.56 -13.41 -15.48
C ILE A 68 6.88 -12.06 -14.83
N PHE A 69 8.15 -11.85 -14.47
CA PHE A 69 8.60 -10.64 -13.81
C PHE A 69 9.31 -9.69 -14.78
N PRO A 70 9.46 -8.41 -14.43
CA PRO A 70 10.21 -7.47 -15.25
C PRO A 70 11.60 -7.99 -15.61
N GLY A 71 11.93 -7.97 -16.90
CA GLY A 71 13.21 -8.44 -17.41
C GLY A 71 13.28 -9.95 -17.73
N ASP A 72 12.27 -10.73 -17.40
CA ASP A 72 12.24 -12.16 -17.72
C ASP A 72 12.16 -12.40 -19.25
N GLN A 73 12.96 -13.37 -19.73
CA GLN A 73 12.80 -13.96 -21.05
C GLN A 73 12.08 -15.31 -20.89
N VAL A 74 10.85 -15.39 -21.38
CA VAL A 74 10.00 -16.57 -21.22
C VAL A 74 9.46 -17.01 -22.58
N THR A 75 9.57 -18.32 -22.88
CA THR A 75 8.90 -18.92 -24.02
C THR A 75 7.74 -19.76 -23.52
N HIS A 76 6.55 -19.51 -24.01
CA HIS A 76 5.37 -20.34 -23.78
C HIS A 76 5.30 -21.44 -24.82
N VAL A 77 5.02 -22.66 -24.40
CA VAL A 77 4.85 -23.81 -25.29
C VAL A 77 3.57 -24.54 -24.90
N ALA A 78 2.56 -24.45 -25.75
CA ALA A 78 1.31 -25.17 -25.55
C ALA A 78 1.51 -26.68 -25.80
N ASP A 79 0.77 -27.52 -25.10
CA ASP A 79 0.73 -28.95 -25.36
C ASP A 79 0.15 -29.21 -26.75
N ARG A 80 0.49 -30.39 -27.35
CA ARG A 80 0.02 -30.76 -28.69
C ARG A 80 -1.36 -31.42 -28.68
N ASP A 81 -1.65 -32.16 -27.60
CA ASP A 81 -2.87 -32.95 -27.52
C ASP A 81 -3.96 -32.24 -26.72
N ASP A 82 -3.54 -31.41 -25.72
CA ASP A 82 -4.43 -30.67 -24.85
C ASP A 82 -3.86 -29.23 -24.59
N PRO A 83 -3.87 -28.35 -25.62
CA PRO A 83 -3.29 -27.04 -25.54
C PRO A 83 -4.05 -26.17 -24.53
N TRP A 84 -3.30 -25.37 -23.80
CA TRP A 84 -3.85 -24.54 -22.73
C TRP A 84 -4.68 -23.35 -23.20
N VAL A 85 -5.62 -22.96 -22.32
CA VAL A 85 -6.29 -21.67 -22.33
C VAL A 85 -5.71 -20.82 -21.20
N LEU A 86 -5.13 -19.71 -21.55
CA LEU A 86 -4.50 -18.78 -20.61
C LEU A 86 -5.37 -17.57 -20.36
N ARG A 87 -5.32 -17.09 -19.14
CA ARG A 87 -5.81 -15.78 -18.70
C ARG A 87 -4.69 -15.04 -18.02
N TRP A 88 -4.62 -13.74 -18.20
CA TRP A 88 -3.55 -12.96 -17.59
C TRP A 88 -3.98 -11.57 -17.17
N VAL A 89 -3.23 -11.04 -16.21
CA VAL A 89 -3.26 -9.63 -15.81
C VAL A 89 -1.84 -9.11 -15.64
N GLY A 90 -1.52 -8.01 -16.32
CA GLY A 90 -0.28 -7.29 -16.15
C GLY A 90 -0.48 -6.08 -15.26
N PHE A 91 0.44 -5.85 -14.34
CA PHE A 91 0.34 -4.76 -13.38
C PHE A 91 1.70 -4.24 -12.92
N THR A 92 1.70 -3.01 -12.42
CA THR A 92 2.83 -2.33 -11.79
C THR A 92 2.46 -1.92 -10.36
N GLY A 93 3.34 -1.24 -9.66
CA GLY A 93 3.10 -0.66 -8.34
C GLY A 93 4.08 -1.14 -7.28
N SER A 94 4.07 -0.49 -6.12
CA SER A 94 5.03 -0.71 -5.03
C SER A 94 5.00 -2.15 -4.46
N LEU A 95 3.84 -2.80 -4.47
CA LEU A 95 3.66 -4.16 -3.98
C LEU A 95 3.92 -5.25 -5.04
N SER A 96 4.11 -4.87 -6.31
CA SER A 96 4.30 -5.86 -7.40
C SER A 96 5.55 -6.71 -7.22
N HIS A 97 6.61 -6.15 -6.63
CA HIS A 97 7.87 -6.87 -6.37
C HIS A 97 7.71 -8.00 -5.34
N ASP A 98 6.80 -7.88 -4.39
CA ASP A 98 6.63 -8.87 -3.33
C ASP A 98 6.19 -10.24 -3.87
N PHE A 99 5.53 -10.28 -5.02
CA PHE A 99 5.15 -11.52 -5.69
C PHE A 99 6.37 -12.34 -6.16
N SER A 100 7.54 -11.73 -6.34
CA SER A 100 8.78 -12.42 -6.70
C SER A 100 9.29 -13.40 -5.61
N GLN A 101 8.76 -13.28 -4.39
CA GLN A 101 9.03 -14.21 -3.29
C GLN A 101 8.22 -15.52 -3.40
N LEU A 102 7.24 -15.58 -4.30
CA LEU A 102 6.42 -16.77 -4.52
C LEU A 102 7.10 -17.72 -5.52
N PRO A 103 6.76 -19.02 -5.48
CA PRO A 103 7.17 -19.94 -6.52
C PRO A 103 6.74 -19.47 -7.91
N ARG A 104 7.60 -19.62 -8.92
CA ARG A 104 7.31 -19.20 -10.30
C ARG A 104 6.01 -19.82 -10.82
N VAL A 105 5.83 -21.12 -10.58
CA VAL A 105 4.58 -21.87 -10.86
C VAL A 105 3.98 -22.30 -9.54
N PHE A 106 2.69 -22.12 -9.37
CA PHE A 106 1.99 -22.46 -8.13
C PHE A 106 0.54 -22.86 -8.37
N SER A 107 -0.03 -23.60 -7.43
CA SER A 107 -1.46 -23.90 -7.40
C SER A 107 -2.15 -22.87 -6.51
N PRO A 108 -2.96 -21.97 -7.07
CA PRO A 108 -3.65 -20.95 -6.30
C PRO A 108 -4.56 -21.57 -5.23
N PRO A 109 -4.61 -21.02 -4.02
CA PRO A 109 -5.57 -21.46 -3.01
C PRO A 109 -7.01 -21.32 -3.51
N LYS A 110 -7.89 -22.24 -3.11
CA LYS A 110 -9.31 -22.24 -3.56
C LYS A 110 -10.00 -20.88 -3.38
N GLN A 111 -9.64 -20.15 -2.34
CA GLN A 111 -10.20 -18.84 -2.01
C GLN A 111 -9.78 -17.73 -3.00
N THR A 112 -8.75 -17.96 -3.82
CA THR A 112 -8.27 -17.00 -4.83
C THR A 112 -8.82 -17.28 -6.23
N LEU A 113 -9.44 -18.44 -6.44
CA LEU A 113 -10.00 -18.82 -7.73
C LEU A 113 -11.07 -17.86 -8.28
N PRO A 114 -11.97 -17.27 -7.46
CA PRO A 114 -12.91 -16.28 -7.98
C PRO A 114 -12.20 -15.11 -8.67
N TYR A 115 -11.12 -14.57 -8.08
CA TYR A 115 -10.36 -13.44 -8.64
C TYR A 115 -9.59 -13.80 -9.93
N LEU A 116 -9.13 -15.05 -10.06
CA LEU A 116 -8.45 -15.52 -11.27
C LEU A 116 -9.44 -15.85 -12.40
N LYS A 117 -10.66 -16.22 -12.04
CA LYS A 117 -11.74 -16.48 -13.00
C LYS A 117 -12.39 -15.20 -13.49
N SER A 118 -12.45 -14.14 -12.69
CA SER A 118 -12.96 -12.83 -13.11
C SER A 118 -12.15 -12.21 -14.24
N LEU A 119 -10.90 -12.67 -14.44
CA LEU A 119 -10.07 -12.29 -15.60
C LEU A 119 -10.69 -12.60 -16.98
N ASP A 120 -11.91 -13.17 -17.06
CA ASP A 120 -12.62 -13.42 -18.32
C ASP A 120 -13.50 -12.27 -18.81
N HIS A 121 -13.93 -11.43 -17.90
CA HIS A 121 -14.98 -10.45 -18.16
C HIS A 121 -14.42 -9.02 -17.99
N PHE A 122 -13.91 -8.45 -19.08
CA PHE A 122 -13.46 -7.07 -19.12
C PHE A 122 -14.40 -6.27 -20.01
N ASP A 123 -15.20 -5.42 -19.42
CA ASP A 123 -15.78 -4.27 -20.05
C ASP A 123 -15.07 -3.01 -19.50
N GLY A 124 -15.10 -1.90 -20.23
CA GLY A 124 -14.15 -0.78 -20.09
C GLY A 124 -14.01 -0.08 -18.71
N ASP A 125 -14.76 -0.48 -17.68
CA ASP A 125 -14.74 0.14 -16.34
C ASP A 125 -13.99 -0.71 -15.27
N THR A 126 -13.41 -1.82 -15.69
CA THR A 126 -12.91 -2.89 -14.80
C THR A 126 -11.53 -2.68 -14.18
N ALA A 127 -10.80 -1.60 -14.48
CA ALA A 127 -9.44 -1.41 -13.94
C ALA A 127 -9.41 -1.32 -12.40
N PHE A 128 -10.43 -0.71 -11.78
CA PHE A 128 -10.56 -0.66 -10.32
C PHE A 128 -10.93 -2.01 -9.71
N GLU A 129 -11.79 -2.78 -10.38
CA GLU A 129 -12.16 -4.13 -9.94
C GLU A 129 -10.95 -5.06 -9.99
N LEU A 130 -10.17 -5.00 -11.08
CA LEU A 130 -8.91 -5.74 -11.19
C LEU A 130 -7.89 -5.34 -10.14
N ALA A 131 -7.79 -4.05 -9.81
CA ALA A 131 -6.92 -3.60 -8.74
C ALA A 131 -7.35 -4.15 -7.38
N ALA A 132 -8.67 -4.19 -7.12
CA ALA A 132 -9.22 -4.80 -5.92
C ALA A 132 -8.93 -6.32 -5.88
N ASP A 133 -9.13 -7.03 -6.98
CA ASP A 133 -8.83 -8.46 -7.10
C ASP A 133 -7.34 -8.75 -6.92
N LEU A 134 -6.45 -7.94 -7.49
CA LEU A 134 -5.00 -8.03 -7.28
C LEU A 134 -4.61 -7.80 -5.83
N LEU A 135 -5.24 -6.84 -5.15
CA LEU A 135 -4.99 -6.58 -3.74
C LEU A 135 -5.48 -7.74 -2.86
N LEU A 136 -6.63 -8.33 -3.19
CA LEU A 136 -7.12 -9.54 -2.53
C LEU A 136 -6.21 -10.74 -2.77
N LEU A 137 -5.72 -10.96 -4.01
CA LEU A 137 -4.71 -11.96 -4.33
C LEU A 137 -3.43 -11.74 -3.53
N TYR A 138 -2.93 -10.50 -3.47
CA TYR A 138 -1.76 -10.13 -2.68
C TYR A 138 -1.93 -10.52 -1.21
N THR A 139 -3.07 -10.19 -0.59
CA THR A 139 -3.32 -10.53 0.82
C THR A 139 -3.38 -12.03 1.07
N LYS A 140 -3.84 -12.82 0.09
CA LYS A 140 -3.98 -14.27 0.20
C LYS A 140 -2.71 -15.05 -0.16
N LEU A 141 -1.89 -14.52 -1.07
CA LEU A 141 -0.69 -15.21 -1.56
C LEU A 141 0.57 -14.76 -0.83
N VAL A 142 0.77 -13.46 -0.66
CA VAL A 142 2.00 -12.89 -0.13
C VAL A 142 1.92 -12.72 1.39
N ARG A 143 0.80 -12.19 1.89
CA ARG A 143 0.62 -11.90 3.32
C ARG A 143 0.03 -13.06 4.14
N ARG A 144 0.16 -14.30 3.66
CA ARG A 144 -0.46 -15.48 4.29
C ARG A 144 -0.10 -15.70 5.76
N ASP A 145 1.05 -15.22 6.23
CA ASP A 145 1.57 -15.61 7.55
C ASP A 145 2.12 -14.51 8.46
N LYS A 146 2.13 -13.24 8.09
CA LYS A 146 2.75 -12.21 8.95
C LYS A 146 2.17 -10.80 8.79
N ILE A 147 0.88 -10.60 8.93
CA ILE A 147 0.49 -9.31 9.47
C ILE A 147 0.50 -9.47 10.99
N LYS A 148 1.67 -9.41 11.61
CA LYS A 148 1.71 -8.84 12.96
C LYS A 148 1.29 -7.40 12.77
N PRO A 149 0.14 -6.97 13.32
CA PRO A 149 -0.31 -5.60 13.17
C PRO A 149 0.85 -4.69 13.57
N ASP A 150 1.19 -3.74 12.74
CA ASP A 150 2.17 -2.72 13.13
C ASP A 150 1.50 -1.77 14.12
N TYR A 151 1.43 -2.20 15.37
CA TYR A 151 0.81 -1.43 16.45
C TYR A 151 1.42 -0.05 16.61
N VAL A 152 2.71 0.12 16.28
CA VAL A 152 3.38 1.42 16.38
C VAL A 152 2.91 2.34 15.27
N GLN A 153 2.85 1.85 14.04
CA GLN A 153 2.32 2.61 12.91
C GLN A 153 0.84 2.97 13.14
N PHE A 154 0.03 2.00 13.60
CA PHE A 154 -1.36 2.28 13.95
C PHE A 154 -1.49 3.42 14.97
N VAL A 155 -0.67 3.42 16.04
CA VAL A 155 -0.68 4.51 17.04
C VAL A 155 -0.35 5.85 16.39
N MET A 156 0.66 5.87 15.49
CA MET A 156 1.07 7.09 14.81
C MET A 156 -0.05 7.64 13.92
N ASP A 157 -0.66 6.80 13.09
CA ASP A 157 -1.74 7.18 12.18
C ASP A 157 -3.00 7.61 12.96
N TYR A 158 -3.33 6.87 14.02
CA TYR A 158 -4.48 7.19 14.87
C TYR A 158 -4.31 8.53 15.59
N VAL A 159 -3.12 8.83 16.08
CA VAL A 159 -2.82 10.12 16.69
C VAL A 159 -2.89 11.24 15.66
N GLN A 160 -2.33 11.06 14.46
CA GLN A 160 -2.37 12.06 13.40
C GLN A 160 -3.80 12.38 12.94
N SER A 161 -4.67 11.37 12.86
CA SER A 161 -6.07 11.57 12.46
C SER A 161 -6.97 12.12 13.57
N SER A 162 -6.57 11.96 14.84
CA SER A 162 -7.48 12.17 15.97
C SER A 162 -6.90 13.09 17.07
N TYR A 163 -5.76 13.77 16.83
CA TYR A 163 -5.06 14.59 17.83
C TYR A 163 -5.93 15.68 18.46
N MET A 164 -6.92 16.18 17.75
CA MET A 164 -7.84 17.21 18.23
C MET A 164 -8.82 16.71 19.31
N HIS A 165 -9.00 15.39 19.40
CA HIS A 165 -9.91 14.78 20.36
C HIS A 165 -9.21 14.36 21.65
N LYS A 166 -10.00 13.95 22.66
CA LYS A 166 -9.44 13.41 23.91
C LYS A 166 -8.79 12.07 23.65
N LEU A 167 -7.47 12.03 23.60
CA LEU A 167 -6.66 10.81 23.44
C LEU A 167 -6.02 10.40 24.76
N SER A 168 -6.03 9.10 25.04
CA SER A 168 -5.26 8.49 26.13
C SER A 168 -4.58 7.21 25.64
N VAL A 169 -3.47 6.85 26.28
CA VAL A 169 -2.78 5.58 25.97
C VAL A 169 -3.72 4.38 26.23
N GLN A 170 -4.61 4.50 27.20
CA GLN A 170 -5.59 3.46 27.51
C GLN A 170 -6.57 3.27 26.36
N THR A 171 -7.21 4.35 25.89
CA THR A 171 -8.17 4.26 24.76
C THR A 171 -7.55 3.70 23.49
N ILE A 172 -6.29 4.01 23.22
CA ILE A 172 -5.58 3.46 22.05
C ILE A 172 -5.28 1.95 22.27
N ALA A 173 -4.88 1.57 23.46
CA ALA A 173 -4.61 0.17 23.80
C ALA A 173 -5.89 -0.70 23.75
N ASP A 174 -7.01 -0.17 24.22
CA ASP A 174 -8.32 -0.83 24.18
C ASP A 174 -8.78 -1.11 22.76
N GLN A 175 -8.58 -0.16 21.82
CA GLN A 175 -8.89 -0.37 20.40
C GLN A 175 -8.07 -1.48 19.74
N LEU A 176 -6.85 -1.69 20.24
CA LEU A 176 -5.95 -2.73 19.74
C LEU A 176 -6.09 -4.06 20.48
N ASN A 177 -6.96 -4.14 21.50
CA ASN A 177 -7.05 -5.26 22.45
C ASN A 177 -5.68 -5.61 23.07
N LEU A 178 -4.89 -4.58 23.42
CA LEU A 178 -3.58 -4.73 24.02
C LEU A 178 -3.53 -4.17 25.44
N ASP A 179 -2.62 -4.76 26.25
CA ASP A 179 -2.25 -4.16 27.51
C ASP A 179 -1.57 -2.79 27.29
N ARG A 180 -1.98 -1.79 28.09
CA ARG A 180 -1.46 -0.42 28.01
C ARG A 180 0.05 -0.35 28.18
N SER A 181 0.59 -1.12 29.12
CA SER A 181 2.02 -1.10 29.44
C SER A 181 2.84 -1.78 28.34
N TYR A 182 2.28 -2.84 27.74
CA TYR A 182 2.87 -3.49 26.57
C TYR A 182 2.95 -2.53 25.39
N LEU A 183 1.84 -1.87 25.04
CA LEU A 183 1.80 -0.91 23.94
C LEU A 183 2.78 0.25 24.17
N ALA A 184 2.81 0.81 25.39
CA ALA A 184 3.71 1.91 25.72
C ALA A 184 5.19 1.51 25.61
N ARG A 185 5.56 0.30 26.03
CA ARG A 185 6.94 -0.21 25.90
C ARG A 185 7.30 -0.44 24.43
N LEU A 186 6.41 -1.03 23.65
CA LEU A 186 6.62 -1.29 22.23
C LEU A 186 6.84 0.02 21.47
N PHE A 187 5.97 1.00 21.68
CA PHE A 187 6.06 2.31 21.04
C PHE A 187 7.36 3.04 21.42
N LYS A 188 7.69 3.09 22.74
CA LYS A 188 8.92 3.73 23.21
C LYS A 188 10.20 3.04 22.69
N LYS A 189 10.18 1.71 22.56
CA LYS A 189 11.32 0.95 22.00
C LYS A 189 11.62 1.38 20.56
N ARG A 190 10.58 1.53 19.74
CA ARG A 190 10.70 1.84 18.30
C ARG A 190 10.91 3.33 18.03
N THR A 191 10.16 4.21 18.71
CA THR A 191 10.14 5.67 18.42
C THR A 191 11.05 6.49 19.35
N LYS A 192 11.60 5.87 20.41
CA LYS A 192 12.40 6.51 21.47
C LYS A 192 11.65 7.53 22.33
N GLN A 193 10.35 7.70 22.12
CA GLN A 193 9.48 8.62 22.86
C GLN A 193 8.24 7.90 23.40
N SER A 194 7.57 8.49 24.40
CA SER A 194 6.31 7.96 24.90
C SER A 194 5.15 8.31 23.95
N ILE A 195 4.07 7.52 23.98
CA ILE A 195 2.84 7.83 23.21
C ILE A 195 2.29 9.20 23.61
N GLN A 196 2.30 9.55 24.89
CA GLN A 196 1.86 10.87 25.36
C GLN A 196 2.75 12.00 24.81
N GLY A 197 4.08 11.79 24.79
CA GLY A 197 5.01 12.72 24.18
C GLY A 197 4.75 12.90 22.68
N TYR A 198 4.47 11.79 21.99
CA TYR A 198 4.12 11.84 20.56
C TYR A 198 2.81 12.62 20.31
N ILE A 199 1.76 12.37 21.09
CA ILE A 199 0.49 13.14 21.02
C ILE A 199 0.77 14.63 21.22
N LEU A 200 1.57 14.98 22.23
CA LEU A 200 1.93 16.36 22.49
C LEU A 200 2.68 16.98 21.31
N ASN A 201 3.67 16.30 20.76
CA ASN A 201 4.44 16.79 19.63
C ASN A 201 3.57 17.03 18.38
N VAL A 202 2.67 16.09 18.06
CA VAL A 202 1.72 16.27 16.95
C VAL A 202 0.82 17.50 17.17
N ARG A 203 0.27 17.65 18.37
CA ARG A 203 -0.57 18.80 18.72
C ARG A 203 0.17 20.14 18.61
N LEU A 204 1.41 20.18 19.09
CA LEU A 204 2.22 21.41 19.03
C LEU A 204 2.63 21.74 17.58
N MET A 205 2.95 20.72 16.78
CA MET A 205 3.24 20.89 15.35
C MET A 205 2.03 21.47 14.61
N GLU A 206 0.85 20.92 14.83
CA GLU A 206 -0.38 21.41 14.22
C GLU A 206 -0.77 22.80 14.74
N ALA A 207 -0.55 23.08 16.02
CA ALA A 207 -0.76 24.43 16.57
C ALA A 207 0.13 25.48 15.89
N LYS A 208 1.39 25.17 15.61
CA LYS A 208 2.28 26.03 14.82
C LYS A 208 1.72 26.31 13.44
N ARG A 209 1.16 25.28 12.77
CA ARG A 209 0.54 25.43 11.46
C ARG A 209 -0.66 26.40 11.51
N TYR A 210 -1.54 26.24 12.51
CA TYR A 210 -2.67 27.16 12.68
C TYR A 210 -2.22 28.60 13.03
N LEU A 211 -1.19 28.73 13.85
CA LEU A 211 -0.62 30.06 14.16
C LEU A 211 -0.06 30.75 12.90
N MET A 212 0.60 30.01 12.00
CA MET A 212 1.07 30.52 10.70
C MET A 212 -0.08 30.90 9.76
N GLN A 213 -1.21 30.20 9.82
CA GLN A 213 -2.43 30.52 9.08
C GLN A 213 -3.18 31.75 9.62
N GLY A 214 -2.67 32.40 10.67
CA GLY A 214 -3.25 33.62 11.22
C GLY A 214 -4.14 33.43 12.44
N HIS A 215 -4.48 32.17 12.82
CA HIS A 215 -5.30 31.92 14.00
C HIS A 215 -4.71 32.50 15.29
N SER A 216 -5.57 32.86 16.22
CA SER A 216 -5.15 33.30 17.56
C SER A 216 -4.59 32.12 18.37
N VAL A 217 -3.84 32.41 19.41
CA VAL A 217 -3.29 31.41 20.34
C VAL A 217 -4.40 30.57 20.97
N LYS A 218 -5.54 31.19 21.29
CA LYS A 218 -6.71 30.49 21.84
C LYS A 218 -7.34 29.52 20.85
N GLU A 219 -7.53 29.96 19.60
CA GLU A 219 -8.07 29.12 18.54
C GLU A 219 -7.13 27.96 18.22
N ALA A 220 -5.84 28.20 18.00
CA ALA A 220 -4.86 27.16 17.73
C ALA A 220 -4.81 26.12 18.86
N ALA A 221 -4.83 26.54 20.12
CA ALA A 221 -4.90 25.61 21.25
C ALA A 221 -6.15 24.75 21.23
N SER A 222 -7.33 25.35 21.02
CA SER A 222 -8.61 24.65 20.97
C SER A 222 -8.66 23.65 19.81
N MET A 223 -8.25 24.04 18.61
CA MET A 223 -8.23 23.19 17.41
C MET A 223 -7.27 22.01 17.54
N CYS A 224 -6.25 22.14 18.40
CA CYS A 224 -5.30 21.05 18.68
C CYS A 224 -5.64 20.22 19.92
N GLY A 225 -6.86 20.36 20.46
CA GLY A 225 -7.36 19.53 21.56
C GLY A 225 -6.79 19.90 22.94
N PHE A 226 -6.36 21.16 23.13
CA PHE A 226 -6.02 21.69 24.44
C PHE A 226 -7.24 22.40 25.06
N ASN A 227 -7.71 21.91 26.19
CA ASN A 227 -8.84 22.50 26.92
C ASN A 227 -8.46 23.73 27.72
N ASP A 228 -7.16 23.94 27.98
CA ASP A 228 -6.63 25.05 28.76
C ASP A 228 -5.48 25.74 28.00
N VAL A 229 -5.71 27.01 27.65
CA VAL A 229 -4.77 27.82 26.89
C VAL A 229 -3.51 28.16 27.71
N ALA A 230 -3.63 28.29 29.04
CA ALA A 230 -2.48 28.53 29.88
C ALA A 230 -1.56 27.32 29.94
N ASN A 231 -2.14 26.12 30.09
CA ASN A 231 -1.39 24.85 30.00
C ASN A 231 -0.76 24.67 28.63
N PHE A 232 -1.49 24.94 27.54
CA PHE A 232 -0.95 24.92 26.17
C PHE A 232 0.27 25.80 26.05
N SER A 233 0.16 27.10 26.48
CA SER A 233 1.25 28.06 26.37
C SER A 233 2.48 27.64 27.16
N LYS A 234 2.29 27.05 28.33
CA LYS A 234 3.36 26.49 29.16
C LYS A 234 4.07 25.34 28.49
N LEU A 235 3.32 24.39 27.93
CA LEU A 235 3.86 23.25 27.21
C LEU A 235 4.59 23.69 25.94
N PHE A 236 3.99 24.56 25.16
CA PHE A 236 4.59 25.12 23.96
C PHE A 236 5.93 25.82 24.26
N THR A 237 5.95 26.69 25.30
CA THR A 237 7.19 27.40 25.69
C THR A 237 8.27 26.44 26.16
N ARG A 238 7.90 25.36 26.85
CA ARG A 238 8.85 24.32 27.29
C ARG A 238 9.50 23.61 26.11
N GLU A 239 8.75 23.31 25.07
CA GLU A 239 9.25 22.52 23.92
C GLU A 239 9.97 23.41 22.88
N ASP A 240 9.52 24.66 22.69
CA ASP A 240 10.02 25.55 21.63
C ASP A 240 10.88 26.71 22.15
N GLY A 241 10.98 26.92 23.46
CA GLY A 241 11.75 28.02 24.06
C GLY A 241 11.09 29.38 23.99
N LEU A 242 10.03 29.55 23.20
CA LEU A 242 9.28 30.80 23.02
C LEU A 242 7.81 30.60 23.32
N SER A 243 7.15 31.64 23.87
CA SER A 243 5.69 31.61 24.01
C SER A 243 5.01 31.53 22.62
N PRO A 244 3.80 30.95 22.51
CA PRO A 244 3.10 30.81 21.22
C PRO A 244 2.94 32.14 20.49
N GLN A 245 2.67 33.24 21.25
CA GLN A 245 2.51 34.56 20.68
C GLN A 245 3.81 35.13 20.15
N LEU A 246 4.90 34.97 20.90
CA LEU A 246 6.23 35.44 20.48
C LEU A 246 6.73 34.59 19.30
N TRP A 247 6.54 33.29 19.34
CA TRP A 247 6.88 32.36 18.25
C TRP A 247 6.17 32.82 16.96
N LYS A 248 4.85 33.04 17.00
CA LYS A 248 4.07 33.51 15.84
C LYS A 248 4.66 34.82 15.29
N LYS A 249 4.93 35.79 16.14
CA LYS A 249 5.50 37.10 15.74
C LYS A 249 6.85 36.96 15.04
N VAL A 250 7.74 36.12 15.59
CA VAL A 250 9.08 35.93 15.03
C VAL A 250 9.01 35.18 13.67
N VAL A 251 8.18 34.15 13.56
CA VAL A 251 8.05 33.37 12.31
C VAL A 251 7.40 34.21 11.21
N MET A 252 6.33 34.94 11.52
CA MET A 252 5.66 35.80 10.54
C MET A 252 6.56 36.95 10.05
N ALA A 253 7.39 37.52 10.92
CA ALA A 253 8.37 38.52 10.51
C ALA A 253 9.41 37.98 9.54
N ARG A 254 9.93 36.75 9.81
CA ARG A 254 10.88 36.09 8.92
C ARG A 254 10.30 35.74 7.54
N LEU A 255 9.04 35.28 7.49
CA LEU A 255 8.35 35.00 6.23
C LEU A 255 8.18 36.27 5.39
N ALA A 256 7.76 37.38 6.01
CA ALA A 256 7.62 38.67 5.33
C ALA A 256 8.96 39.24 4.80
N GLU A 257 10.08 38.92 5.44
CA GLU A 257 11.41 39.34 4.98
C GLU A 257 11.87 38.48 3.76
N THR A 258 11.45 37.23 3.68
CA THR A 258 11.79 36.34 2.57
C THR A 258 11.01 36.72 1.31
N GLU A 259 9.71 37.03 1.44
CA GLU A 259 8.85 37.49 0.33
C GLU A 259 9.26 38.84 -0.27
N LYS A 260 10.05 39.64 0.44
CA LYS A 260 10.57 40.94 -0.07
C LYS A 260 11.90 40.82 -0.81
N LYS A 261 12.51 39.63 -0.82
CA LYS A 261 13.80 39.38 -1.47
C LYS A 261 13.70 38.64 -2.83
N ASP A 262 12.53 38.13 -3.12
CA ASP A 262 12.13 37.58 -4.44
C ASP A 262 11.35 38.64 -5.24
#